data_4773cf593c85f005187e0d264b21f854
#
_entry.id   4773cf593c85f005187e0d264b21f854
#
_cell.length_a   1.000
_cell.length_b   1.000
_cell.length_c   1.000
_cell.angle_alpha   90.00
_cell.angle_beta   90.00
_cell.angle_gamma   90.00
#
_symmetry.space_group_name_H-M   'P 1'
#
loop_
_entity.id
_entity.type
_entity.pdbx_description
1 polymer ?
#
loop_
_entity_poly.entity_id
_entity_poly.type
_entity_poly.pdbx_seq_one_letter_code
_entity_poly.pdbx_strand_id
1 'polypeptide(L)'
;MRLIVTHEQPDFDALASLALARLLYPGSVATIHGALSRQLSAFLRLYKDELDLTPSDQVDVGAVTELVVLDTNDADRIKPFDALVGRVPVTLYDHHPRTAASIAAARGISERLGSTAALLTRELMATAITIPPQVATLALLGIHEDTGNLTYDQTTPDDYRAAEHLLTCGANLQLVRRFAHGALDADQTAFREALLANTELVHVAQRPVAAAAFEYPKYVAGVSGTVNDLLDLFAADAAVAAVGMEGRTLVFARSGGRFDCAAALAGTVSGGGHPGAAFGRSDAAPAEALEAVLSALAANATPTILAADLMSSPVRSVTPDAPVAEAADQLLLFGHNGMPVVDGSGRVVGIVSRRDLDRATRHGLSDSRVSGFMSRDVISAPPTASLEELEALVLEHNIGRIPIVEGDR
;
A
#
# COMPACT_ATOMS: atom_id res chain seq x y z
N MET A 1 9.87 28.69 -27.71
CA MET A 1 9.57 27.22 -27.73
C MET A 1 9.06 26.80 -26.37
N ARG A 2 7.98 26.00 -26.29
CA ARG A 2 7.53 25.36 -25.03
C ARG A 2 8.29 24.05 -24.84
N LEU A 3 8.92 23.88 -23.69
CA LEU A 3 9.62 22.65 -23.30
C LEU A 3 8.84 21.91 -22.24
N ILE A 4 8.66 20.61 -22.40
CA ILE A 4 8.04 19.70 -21.43
C ILE A 4 9.12 18.78 -20.88
N VAL A 5 9.26 18.74 -19.56
CA VAL A 5 10.26 17.94 -18.84
C VAL A 5 9.63 17.16 -17.70
N THR A 6 10.29 16.09 -17.31
CA THR A 6 10.01 15.32 -16.10
C THR A 6 11.29 15.12 -15.28
N HIS A 7 11.25 14.30 -14.25
CA HIS A 7 12.41 14.05 -13.37
C HIS A 7 13.50 13.16 -14.02
N GLU A 8 14.71 13.18 -13.45
CA GLU A 8 15.93 12.52 -13.97
C GLU A 8 15.94 10.98 -13.92
N GLN A 9 15.03 10.37 -13.18
CA GLN A 9 14.85 8.91 -13.11
C GLN A 9 13.42 8.57 -13.49
N PRO A 10 13.04 8.79 -14.75
CA PRO A 10 11.66 8.65 -15.16
C PRO A 10 11.18 7.19 -15.04
N ASP A 11 9.93 7.06 -14.65
CA ASP A 11 9.14 5.84 -14.61
C ASP A 11 8.02 5.88 -15.66
N PHE A 12 7.07 4.97 -15.59
CA PHE A 12 5.98 4.98 -16.55
C PHE A 12 5.00 6.12 -16.33
N ASP A 13 4.82 6.63 -15.09
CA ASP A 13 3.97 7.80 -14.85
C ASP A 13 4.59 9.08 -15.45
N ALA A 14 5.88 9.27 -15.26
CA ALA A 14 6.64 10.34 -15.87
C ALA A 14 6.56 10.32 -17.41
N LEU A 15 6.77 9.14 -18.04
CA LEU A 15 6.72 8.98 -19.49
C LEU A 15 5.29 9.17 -20.02
N ALA A 16 4.30 8.66 -19.33
CA ALA A 16 2.88 8.83 -19.66
C ALA A 16 2.48 10.30 -19.61
N SER A 17 2.92 10.98 -18.57
CA SER A 17 2.69 12.41 -18.38
C SER A 17 3.27 13.25 -19.51
N LEU A 18 4.48 12.93 -19.98
CA LEU A 18 5.05 13.57 -21.18
C LEU A 18 4.16 13.40 -22.42
N ALA A 19 3.69 12.16 -22.68
CA ALA A 19 2.85 11.88 -23.84
C ALA A 19 1.48 12.57 -23.76
N LEU A 20 0.84 12.57 -22.59
CA LEU A 20 -0.46 13.24 -22.36
C LEU A 20 -0.32 14.77 -22.46
N ALA A 21 0.73 15.36 -21.86
CA ALA A 21 0.95 16.79 -21.89
C ALA A 21 1.22 17.31 -23.32
N ARG A 22 1.84 16.51 -24.20
CA ARG A 22 1.98 16.88 -25.62
C ARG A 22 0.64 17.00 -26.33
N LEU A 23 -0.37 16.23 -25.95
CA LEU A 23 -1.72 16.38 -26.49
C LEU A 23 -2.35 17.71 -26.05
N LEU A 24 -2.13 18.13 -24.79
CA LEU A 24 -2.60 19.42 -24.26
C LEU A 24 -1.82 20.62 -24.87
N TYR A 25 -0.56 20.41 -25.23
CA TYR A 25 0.33 21.45 -25.73
C TYR A 25 0.92 21.11 -27.11
N PRO A 26 0.12 21.13 -28.20
CA PRO A 26 0.58 20.83 -29.54
C PRO A 26 1.76 21.74 -29.94
N GLY A 27 2.76 21.15 -30.61
CA GLY A 27 3.97 21.87 -31.06
C GLY A 27 5.01 22.13 -29.95
N SER A 28 4.83 21.58 -28.75
CA SER A 28 5.83 21.58 -27.70
C SER A 28 6.93 20.57 -27.97
N VAL A 29 8.10 20.78 -27.40
CA VAL A 29 9.20 19.81 -27.36
C VAL A 29 9.13 19.07 -26.03
N ALA A 30 9.03 17.77 -26.07
CA ALA A 30 9.09 16.92 -24.89
C ALA A 30 10.43 16.20 -24.84
N THR A 31 11.05 16.20 -23.69
CA THR A 31 12.36 15.55 -23.48
C THR A 31 12.35 14.67 -22.27
N ILE A 32 13.08 13.56 -22.37
CA ILE A 32 13.39 12.65 -21.28
C ILE A 32 14.89 12.66 -21.05
N HIS A 33 15.31 12.65 -19.79
CA HIS A 33 16.72 12.71 -19.42
C HIS A 33 17.01 11.75 -18.26
N GLY A 34 18.30 11.55 -17.98
CA GLY A 34 18.75 10.65 -16.93
C GLY A 34 18.73 9.16 -17.31
N ALA A 35 18.84 8.30 -16.31
CA ALA A 35 18.96 6.87 -16.50
C ALA A 35 17.58 6.21 -16.61
N LEU A 36 17.32 5.55 -17.72
CA LEU A 36 16.08 4.82 -17.95
C LEU A 36 16.14 3.41 -17.36
N SER A 37 15.08 2.98 -16.71
CA SER A 37 14.92 1.59 -16.33
C SER A 37 14.93 0.68 -17.56
N ARG A 38 15.26 -0.60 -17.36
CA ARG A 38 15.25 -1.59 -18.45
C ARG A 38 13.85 -1.75 -19.08
N GLN A 39 12.82 -1.70 -18.25
CA GLN A 39 11.44 -1.82 -18.67
C GLN A 39 11.00 -0.62 -19.49
N LEU A 40 11.30 0.59 -19.01
CA LEU A 40 11.02 1.84 -19.72
C LEU A 40 11.77 1.89 -21.06
N SER A 41 13.05 1.48 -21.08
CA SER A 41 13.86 1.37 -22.30
C SER A 41 13.26 0.36 -23.28
N ALA A 42 12.74 -0.78 -22.82
CA ALA A 42 12.08 -1.77 -23.66
C ALA A 42 10.76 -1.25 -24.24
N PHE A 43 9.98 -0.53 -23.44
CA PHE A 43 8.74 0.13 -23.89
C PHE A 43 9.03 1.18 -24.95
N LEU A 44 9.98 2.08 -24.70
CA LEU A 44 10.38 3.13 -25.65
C LEU A 44 10.86 2.58 -27.00
N ARG A 45 11.53 1.41 -27.02
CA ARG A 45 11.92 0.76 -28.30
C ARG A 45 10.73 0.31 -29.12
N LEU A 46 9.60 -0.01 -28.50
CA LEU A 46 8.37 -0.40 -29.21
C LEU A 46 7.61 0.80 -29.76
N TYR A 47 7.70 1.98 -29.07
CA TYR A 47 6.87 3.14 -29.34
C TYR A 47 7.68 4.41 -29.65
N LYS A 48 8.98 4.27 -29.99
CA LYS A 48 9.90 5.40 -30.19
C LYS A 48 9.38 6.45 -31.20
N ASP A 49 8.83 5.96 -32.32
CA ASP A 49 8.38 6.82 -33.40
C ASP A 49 7.04 7.53 -33.10
N GLU A 50 6.29 7.03 -32.11
CA GLU A 50 4.98 7.54 -31.75
C GLU A 50 5.05 8.58 -30.62
N LEU A 51 6.04 8.46 -29.73
CA LEU A 51 6.20 9.36 -28.59
C LEU A 51 6.95 10.65 -28.95
N ASP A 52 7.72 10.65 -30.06
CA ASP A 52 8.45 11.82 -30.62
C ASP A 52 9.15 12.64 -29.52
N LEU A 53 10.02 11.99 -28.74
CA LEU A 53 10.81 12.60 -27.68
C LEU A 53 12.12 13.13 -28.25
N THR A 54 12.45 14.36 -27.90
CA THR A 54 13.73 14.97 -28.27
C THR A 54 14.80 14.59 -27.24
N PRO A 55 15.98 14.11 -27.64
CA PRO A 55 17.10 13.91 -26.74
C PRO A 55 17.44 15.18 -25.98
N SER A 56 17.74 15.08 -24.69
CA SER A 56 17.96 16.28 -23.84
C SER A 56 19.16 17.14 -24.26
N ASP A 57 20.17 16.50 -24.84
CA ASP A 57 21.36 17.15 -25.40
C ASP A 57 21.10 17.91 -26.74
N GLN A 58 19.96 17.67 -27.38
CA GLN A 58 19.51 18.32 -28.60
C GLN A 58 18.54 19.49 -28.36
N VAL A 59 18.13 19.71 -27.09
CA VAL A 59 17.23 20.80 -26.72
C VAL A 59 17.97 22.12 -26.72
N ASP A 60 17.53 23.07 -27.56
CA ASP A 60 18.02 24.46 -27.50
C ASP A 60 17.38 25.19 -26.31
N VAL A 61 18.07 25.15 -25.17
CA VAL A 61 17.64 25.78 -23.92
C VAL A 61 17.45 27.30 -24.10
N GLY A 62 18.23 27.94 -24.97
CA GLY A 62 18.13 29.39 -25.26
C GLY A 62 16.83 29.78 -25.96
N ALA A 63 16.21 28.86 -26.69
CA ALA A 63 14.96 29.10 -27.40
C ALA A 63 13.71 28.82 -26.52
N VAL A 64 13.87 28.35 -25.28
CA VAL A 64 12.74 28.02 -24.38
C VAL A 64 12.11 29.32 -23.87
N THR A 65 10.81 29.45 -24.07
CA THR A 65 9.97 30.57 -23.61
C THR A 65 8.93 30.20 -22.57
N GLU A 66 8.68 28.90 -22.37
CA GLU A 66 7.76 28.36 -21.40
C GLU A 66 8.23 26.95 -21.00
N LEU A 67 8.17 26.64 -19.73
CA LEU A 67 8.53 25.33 -19.18
C LEU A 67 7.28 24.63 -18.60
N VAL A 68 7.06 23.38 -18.98
CA VAL A 68 6.04 22.49 -18.36
C VAL A 68 6.80 21.42 -17.62
N VAL A 69 6.58 21.33 -16.32
CA VAL A 69 7.20 20.35 -15.42
C VAL A 69 6.15 19.34 -15.03
N LEU A 70 6.49 18.06 -15.15
CA LEU A 70 5.59 16.93 -14.93
C LEU A 70 6.18 15.99 -13.91
N ASP A 71 5.31 15.49 -13.03
CA ASP A 71 5.59 14.39 -12.10
C ASP A 71 6.76 14.66 -11.15
N THR A 72 6.98 15.90 -10.87
CA THR A 72 7.89 16.36 -9.80
C THR A 72 7.66 17.85 -9.55
N ASN A 73 7.78 18.27 -8.30
CA ASN A 73 7.79 19.67 -7.93
C ASN A 73 9.15 20.14 -7.40
N ASP A 74 10.20 19.36 -7.59
CA ASP A 74 11.58 19.63 -7.16
C ASP A 74 12.45 20.04 -8.37
N ALA A 75 13.01 21.26 -8.33
CA ALA A 75 13.86 21.77 -9.38
C ALA A 75 15.18 20.98 -9.54
N ASP A 76 15.70 20.41 -8.46
CA ASP A 76 16.92 19.60 -8.51
C ASP A 76 16.74 18.32 -9.33
N ARG A 77 15.51 17.79 -9.41
CA ARG A 77 15.19 16.57 -10.16
C ARG A 77 15.03 16.78 -11.67
N ILE A 78 14.92 18.02 -12.15
CA ILE A 78 14.77 18.33 -13.58
C ILE A 78 16.06 18.82 -14.24
N LYS A 79 17.22 18.62 -13.65
CA LYS A 79 18.51 18.97 -14.25
C LYS A 79 18.71 18.26 -15.61
N PRO A 80 19.24 18.95 -16.63
CA PRO A 80 19.89 20.30 -16.61
C PRO A 80 18.93 21.48 -16.86
N PHE A 81 17.63 21.32 -16.78
CA PHE A 81 16.63 22.34 -17.10
C PHE A 81 16.22 23.21 -15.91
N ASP A 82 16.73 22.93 -14.72
CA ASP A 82 16.49 23.65 -13.46
C ASP A 82 16.78 25.17 -13.58
N ALA A 83 17.78 25.53 -14.35
CA ALA A 83 18.13 26.93 -14.62
C ALA A 83 17.03 27.74 -15.36
N LEU A 84 16.02 27.11 -15.92
CA LEU A 84 14.86 27.74 -16.53
C LEU A 84 13.82 28.17 -15.47
N VAL A 85 13.81 27.54 -14.31
CA VAL A 85 12.90 27.91 -13.22
C VAL A 85 13.22 29.33 -12.76
N GLY A 86 12.20 30.18 -12.72
CA GLY A 86 12.36 31.62 -12.43
C GLY A 86 12.82 32.49 -13.61
N ARG A 87 13.21 31.91 -14.77
CA ARG A 87 13.56 32.64 -15.98
C ARG A 87 12.42 32.71 -16.99
N VAL A 88 11.63 31.63 -17.07
CA VAL A 88 10.47 31.55 -17.95
C VAL A 88 9.23 31.18 -17.14
N PRO A 89 8.03 31.45 -17.64
CA PRO A 89 6.80 30.96 -17.00
C PRO A 89 6.80 29.42 -16.88
N VAL A 90 6.45 28.91 -15.69
CA VAL A 90 6.39 27.47 -15.39
C VAL A 90 4.95 27.06 -15.25
N THR A 91 4.58 25.99 -15.93
CA THR A 91 3.34 25.22 -15.71
C THR A 91 3.71 23.90 -15.04
N LEU A 92 3.04 23.54 -13.94
CA LEU A 92 3.35 22.34 -13.14
C LEU A 92 2.14 21.41 -13.10
N TYR A 93 2.33 20.12 -13.41
CA TYR A 93 1.39 19.04 -13.13
C TYR A 93 2.11 17.98 -12.31
N ASP A 94 1.62 17.79 -11.08
CA ASP A 94 2.30 16.95 -10.11
C ASP A 94 1.33 16.44 -9.02
N HIS A 95 1.47 15.19 -8.62
CA HIS A 95 0.67 14.56 -7.58
C HIS A 95 1.40 14.47 -6.22
N HIS A 96 2.69 14.79 -6.19
CA HIS A 96 3.50 14.71 -5.00
C HIS A 96 3.19 15.81 -3.97
N PRO A 97 3.37 15.54 -2.67
CA PRO A 97 3.21 16.56 -1.63
C PRO A 97 4.14 17.76 -1.86
N ARG A 98 3.60 18.96 -1.70
CA ARG A 98 4.39 20.20 -1.80
C ARG A 98 5.21 20.43 -0.53
N THR A 99 6.42 20.94 -0.73
CA THR A 99 7.33 21.37 0.33
C THR A 99 7.66 22.87 0.16
N ALA A 100 8.38 23.44 1.12
CA ALA A 100 8.86 24.82 1.00
C ALA A 100 9.85 25.03 -0.16
N ALA A 101 10.50 23.96 -0.63
CA ALA A 101 11.44 23.95 -1.75
C ALA A 101 10.77 23.67 -3.11
N SER A 102 9.46 23.43 -3.15
CA SER A 102 8.76 23.11 -4.38
C SER A 102 8.77 24.27 -5.37
N ILE A 103 8.86 23.93 -6.67
CA ILE A 103 8.85 24.88 -7.78
C ILE A 103 7.64 25.83 -7.67
N ALA A 104 7.91 27.13 -7.74
CA ALA A 104 6.87 28.15 -7.83
C ALA A 104 6.34 28.19 -9.27
N ALA A 105 5.18 27.58 -9.52
CA ALA A 105 4.56 27.56 -10.84
C ALA A 105 3.55 28.70 -10.99
N ALA A 106 3.49 29.29 -12.18
CA ALA A 106 2.51 30.32 -12.53
C ALA A 106 1.15 29.71 -12.89
N ARG A 107 1.14 28.46 -13.32
CA ARG A 107 -0.05 27.69 -13.75
C ARG A 107 0.12 26.22 -13.44
N GLY A 108 -0.95 25.45 -13.62
CA GLY A 108 -0.97 24.00 -13.49
C GLY A 108 -1.73 23.53 -12.27
N ILE A 109 -1.64 22.26 -12.02
CA ILE A 109 -2.35 21.54 -10.94
C ILE A 109 -1.32 20.73 -10.16
N SER A 110 -1.29 20.96 -8.86
CA SER A 110 -0.54 20.12 -7.92
C SER A 110 -1.52 19.74 -6.82
N GLU A 111 -2.01 18.49 -6.89
CA GLU A 111 -2.98 17.97 -5.94
C GLU A 111 -2.73 16.49 -5.67
N ARG A 112 -3.20 16.00 -4.54
CA ARG A 112 -3.01 14.60 -4.14
C ARG A 112 -3.94 13.69 -4.95
N LEU A 113 -3.34 13.00 -5.91
CA LEU A 113 -3.92 11.93 -6.74
C LEU A 113 -3.01 10.70 -6.68
N GLY A 114 -3.45 9.58 -7.22
CA GLY A 114 -2.63 8.37 -7.30
C GLY A 114 -1.47 8.50 -8.29
N SER A 115 -1.63 9.32 -9.35
CA SER A 115 -0.61 9.54 -10.38
C SER A 115 -0.78 10.85 -11.13
N THR A 116 0.29 11.37 -11.72
CA THR A 116 0.25 12.54 -12.62
C THR A 116 -0.43 12.20 -13.94
N ALA A 117 -0.30 10.98 -14.43
CA ALA A 117 -1.02 10.51 -15.62
C ALA A 117 -2.54 10.54 -15.44
N ALA A 118 -3.06 10.18 -14.25
CA ALA A 118 -4.48 10.32 -13.95
C ALA A 118 -4.93 11.77 -13.96
N LEU A 119 -4.13 12.67 -13.37
CA LEU A 119 -4.37 14.11 -13.39
C LEU A 119 -4.47 14.66 -14.82
N LEU A 120 -3.48 14.38 -15.67
CA LEU A 120 -3.46 14.84 -17.05
C LEU A 120 -4.56 14.19 -17.91
N THR A 121 -4.92 12.92 -17.64
CA THR A 121 -6.05 12.26 -18.30
C THR A 121 -7.35 12.99 -17.95
N ARG A 122 -7.56 13.36 -16.70
CA ARG A 122 -8.74 14.14 -16.26
C ARG A 122 -8.79 15.49 -16.96
N GLU A 123 -7.67 16.19 -17.11
CA GLU A 123 -7.61 17.45 -17.86
C GLU A 123 -8.00 17.24 -19.34
N LEU A 124 -7.52 16.17 -19.97
CA LEU A 124 -7.89 15.83 -21.35
C LEU A 124 -9.36 15.44 -21.50
N MET A 125 -9.96 14.75 -20.53
CA MET A 125 -11.38 14.43 -20.52
C MET A 125 -12.28 15.67 -20.55
N ALA A 126 -11.81 16.80 -20.01
CA ALA A 126 -12.50 18.08 -20.06
C ALA A 126 -12.40 18.80 -21.43
N THR A 127 -11.68 18.20 -22.38
CA THR A 127 -11.45 18.75 -23.73
C THR A 127 -12.08 17.85 -24.80
N ALA A 128 -12.06 18.32 -26.07
CA ALA A 128 -12.44 17.51 -27.22
C ALA A 128 -11.24 16.74 -27.83
N ILE A 129 -10.10 16.68 -27.12
CA ILE A 129 -8.87 16.03 -27.60
C ILE A 129 -9.01 14.52 -27.42
N THR A 130 -8.84 13.77 -28.50
CA THR A 130 -8.84 12.30 -28.44
C THR A 130 -7.47 11.80 -28.02
N ILE A 131 -7.43 10.89 -27.05
CA ILE A 131 -6.21 10.20 -26.63
C ILE A 131 -5.98 9.00 -27.55
N PRO A 132 -4.85 8.92 -28.28
CA PRO A 132 -4.54 7.75 -29.11
C PRO A 132 -4.39 6.48 -28.27
N PRO A 133 -4.75 5.27 -28.80
CA PRO A 133 -4.69 4.02 -28.06
C PRO A 133 -3.32 3.70 -27.43
N GLN A 134 -2.24 4.09 -28.09
CA GLN A 134 -0.87 3.88 -27.61
C GLN A 134 -0.57 4.77 -26.40
N VAL A 135 -0.96 6.06 -26.47
CA VAL A 135 -0.85 7.00 -25.34
C VAL A 135 -1.77 6.57 -24.20
N ALA A 136 -2.99 6.11 -24.51
CA ALA A 136 -3.91 5.58 -23.52
C ALA A 136 -3.33 4.34 -22.81
N THR A 137 -2.66 3.45 -23.54
CA THR A 137 -1.97 2.27 -22.98
C THR A 137 -0.86 2.69 -22.02
N LEU A 138 -0.02 3.66 -22.43
CA LEU A 138 1.07 4.19 -21.62
C LEU A 138 0.53 4.91 -20.37
N ALA A 139 -0.50 5.72 -20.53
CA ALA A 139 -1.13 6.44 -19.41
C ALA A 139 -1.73 5.46 -18.38
N LEU A 140 -2.41 4.42 -18.85
CA LEU A 140 -2.93 3.38 -17.97
C LEU A 140 -1.81 2.64 -17.24
N LEU A 141 -0.67 2.39 -17.90
CA LEU A 141 0.50 1.77 -17.30
C LEU A 141 1.10 2.65 -16.19
N GLY A 142 1.24 3.97 -16.41
CA GLY A 142 1.68 4.92 -15.38
C GLY A 142 0.75 4.92 -14.15
N ILE A 143 -0.56 4.99 -14.38
CA ILE A 143 -1.54 4.90 -13.29
C ILE A 143 -1.36 3.59 -12.50
N HIS A 144 -1.19 2.45 -13.17
CA HIS A 144 -1.00 1.16 -12.49
C HIS A 144 0.30 1.10 -11.69
N GLU A 145 1.39 1.68 -12.18
CA GLU A 145 2.68 1.69 -11.48
C GLU A 145 2.57 2.46 -10.16
N ASP A 146 2.09 3.69 -10.19
CA ASP A 146 2.03 4.57 -9.02
C ASP A 146 0.94 4.24 -8.02
N THR A 147 -0.13 3.61 -8.48
CA THR A 147 -1.25 3.21 -7.61
C THR A 147 -1.18 1.75 -7.16
N GLY A 148 -0.10 1.03 -7.49
CA GLY A 148 0.00 -0.40 -7.18
C GLY A 148 -1.18 -1.19 -7.73
N ASN A 149 -1.47 -1.02 -9.03
CA ASN A 149 -2.65 -1.59 -9.69
C ASN A 149 -3.99 -1.12 -9.07
N LEU A 150 -4.08 0.16 -8.71
CA LEU A 150 -5.25 0.81 -8.09
C LEU A 150 -5.58 0.28 -6.67
N THR A 151 -4.57 -0.22 -5.95
CA THR A 151 -4.77 -0.81 -4.60
C THR A 151 -4.05 -0.07 -3.48
N TYR A 152 -3.16 0.91 -3.78
CA TYR A 152 -2.48 1.67 -2.75
C TYR A 152 -3.41 2.71 -2.09
N ASP A 153 -3.12 3.09 -0.85
CA ASP A 153 -3.93 4.01 -0.04
C ASP A 153 -4.07 5.42 -0.64
N GLN A 154 -3.11 5.84 -1.48
CA GLN A 154 -3.17 7.13 -2.18
C GLN A 154 -4.08 7.10 -3.42
N THR A 155 -4.56 5.93 -3.85
CA THR A 155 -5.47 5.79 -4.99
C THR A 155 -6.78 6.52 -4.71
N THR A 156 -7.24 7.28 -5.69
CA THR A 156 -8.45 8.10 -5.59
C THR A 156 -9.52 7.65 -6.59
N PRO A 157 -10.78 8.06 -6.43
CA PRO A 157 -11.82 7.83 -7.45
C PRO A 157 -11.47 8.40 -8.82
N ASP A 158 -10.64 9.44 -8.91
CA ASP A 158 -10.24 10.03 -10.18
C ASP A 158 -9.25 9.15 -10.95
N ASP A 159 -8.42 8.36 -10.25
CA ASP A 159 -7.55 7.36 -10.88
C ASP A 159 -8.37 6.26 -11.56
N TYR A 160 -9.46 5.80 -10.91
CA TYR A 160 -10.39 4.84 -11.50
C TYR A 160 -11.14 5.41 -12.71
N ARG A 161 -11.59 6.69 -12.65
CA ARG A 161 -12.25 7.35 -13.79
C ARG A 161 -11.30 7.55 -14.96
N ALA A 162 -10.05 7.93 -14.68
CA ALA A 162 -9.02 8.02 -15.70
C ALA A 162 -8.74 6.66 -16.35
N ALA A 163 -8.61 5.59 -15.57
CA ALA A 163 -8.42 4.24 -16.07
C ALA A 163 -9.59 3.77 -16.95
N GLU A 164 -10.84 3.99 -16.54
CA GLU A 164 -12.04 3.72 -17.35
C GLU A 164 -12.00 4.45 -18.69
N HIS A 165 -11.71 5.76 -18.67
CA HIS A 165 -11.62 6.57 -19.87
C HIS A 165 -10.52 6.07 -20.83
N LEU A 166 -9.34 5.76 -20.29
CA LEU A 166 -8.22 5.24 -21.08
C LEU A 166 -8.54 3.88 -21.73
N LEU A 167 -9.28 3.01 -21.04
CA LEU A 167 -9.80 1.78 -21.64
C LEU A 167 -10.78 2.07 -22.78
N THR A 168 -11.64 3.05 -22.61
CA THR A 168 -12.56 3.51 -23.67
C THR A 168 -11.81 4.09 -24.87
N CYS A 169 -10.64 4.74 -24.63
CA CYS A 169 -9.73 5.19 -25.68
C CYS A 169 -8.93 4.07 -26.36
N GLY A 170 -9.12 2.81 -25.94
CA GLY A 170 -8.49 1.63 -26.55
C GLY A 170 -7.16 1.23 -25.94
N ALA A 171 -6.92 1.53 -24.67
CA ALA A 171 -5.74 1.05 -23.96
C ALA A 171 -5.63 -0.48 -23.97
N ASN A 172 -4.43 -1.01 -24.23
CA ASN A 172 -4.16 -2.43 -24.36
C ASN A 172 -3.76 -3.06 -23.04
N LEU A 173 -4.69 -3.75 -22.35
CA LEU A 173 -4.44 -4.43 -21.08
C LEU A 173 -3.39 -5.55 -21.14
N GLN A 174 -3.14 -6.17 -22.29
CA GLN A 174 -2.08 -7.18 -22.39
C GLN A 174 -0.70 -6.53 -22.28
N LEU A 175 -0.53 -5.35 -22.87
CA LEU A 175 0.69 -4.56 -22.73
C LEU A 175 0.84 -4.01 -21.30
N VAL A 176 -0.24 -3.48 -20.72
CA VAL A 176 -0.23 -3.02 -19.33
C VAL A 176 0.22 -4.17 -18.42
N ARG A 177 -0.40 -5.35 -18.50
CA ARG A 177 0.00 -6.52 -17.70
C ARG A 177 1.46 -6.92 -17.92
N ARG A 178 1.95 -6.85 -19.18
CA ARG A 178 3.33 -7.21 -19.52
C ARG A 178 4.37 -6.30 -18.86
N PHE A 179 4.08 -5.00 -18.76
CA PHE A 179 5.02 -4.02 -18.26
C PHE A 179 4.79 -3.66 -16.79
N ALA A 180 3.55 -3.65 -16.28
CA ALA A 180 3.25 -3.42 -14.86
C ALA A 180 3.76 -4.54 -13.95
N HIS A 181 3.69 -5.78 -14.41
CA HIS A 181 4.24 -6.95 -13.71
C HIS A 181 5.52 -7.43 -14.41
N GLY A 182 6.44 -6.52 -14.72
CA GLY A 182 7.63 -6.83 -15.49
C GLY A 182 8.24 -8.16 -15.09
N ALA A 183 8.40 -9.08 -16.06
CA ALA A 183 9.09 -10.33 -15.78
C ALA A 183 10.47 -10.01 -15.20
N LEU A 184 10.76 -10.56 -14.03
CA LEU A 184 12.08 -10.49 -13.45
C LEU A 184 13.10 -11.01 -14.47
N ASP A 185 14.20 -10.31 -14.65
CA ASP A 185 15.28 -10.83 -15.45
C ASP A 185 16.00 -11.99 -14.73
N ALA A 186 16.96 -12.62 -15.39
CA ALA A 186 17.67 -13.77 -14.80
C ALA A 186 18.37 -13.39 -13.48
N ASP A 187 18.91 -12.18 -13.38
CA ASP A 187 19.61 -11.70 -12.19
C ASP A 187 18.63 -11.38 -11.05
N GLN A 188 17.49 -10.75 -11.38
CA GLN A 188 16.42 -10.48 -10.43
C GLN A 188 15.73 -11.77 -9.96
N THR A 189 15.58 -12.75 -10.86
CA THR A 189 15.04 -14.09 -10.50
C THR A 189 15.96 -14.80 -9.53
N ALA A 190 17.28 -14.84 -9.82
CA ALA A 190 18.25 -15.44 -8.94
C ALA A 190 18.37 -14.70 -7.58
N PHE A 191 18.26 -13.37 -7.60
CA PHE A 191 18.19 -12.59 -6.37
C PHE A 191 16.93 -12.93 -5.54
N ARG A 192 15.77 -13.03 -6.17
CA ARG A 192 14.51 -13.40 -5.50
C ARG A 192 14.61 -14.78 -4.85
N GLU A 193 15.21 -15.76 -5.53
CA GLU A 193 15.45 -17.09 -4.99
C GLU A 193 16.37 -17.02 -3.76
N ALA A 194 17.47 -16.26 -3.83
CA ALA A 194 18.36 -16.05 -2.70
C ALA A 194 17.67 -15.32 -1.55
N LEU A 195 16.86 -14.30 -1.82
CA LEU A 195 16.08 -13.57 -0.82
C LEU A 195 15.14 -14.53 -0.08
N LEU A 196 14.35 -15.32 -0.81
CA LEU A 196 13.43 -16.29 -0.21
C LEU A 196 14.14 -17.35 0.63
N ALA A 197 15.29 -17.84 0.16
CA ALA A 197 16.09 -18.84 0.88
C ALA A 197 16.71 -18.31 2.20
N ASN A 198 16.88 -16.99 2.32
CA ASN A 198 17.44 -16.34 3.50
C ASN A 198 16.39 -15.56 4.32
N THR A 199 15.10 -15.69 3.98
CA THR A 199 14.03 -15.02 4.72
C THR A 199 13.50 -15.93 5.84
N GLU A 200 13.43 -15.37 7.04
CA GLU A 200 12.83 -16.01 8.21
C GLU A 200 11.66 -15.16 8.70
N LEU A 201 10.62 -15.79 9.24
CA LEU A 201 9.53 -15.10 9.90
C LEU A 201 9.89 -14.90 11.38
N VAL A 202 10.06 -13.64 11.78
CA VAL A 202 10.34 -13.25 13.17
C VAL A 202 9.18 -12.46 13.74
N HIS A 203 9.11 -12.30 15.04
CA HIS A 203 8.08 -11.48 15.69
C HIS A 203 8.70 -10.21 16.28
N VAL A 204 8.20 -9.05 15.85
CA VAL A 204 8.57 -7.73 16.33
C VAL A 204 7.33 -7.07 16.93
N ALA A 205 7.36 -6.70 18.21
CA ALA A 205 6.19 -6.19 18.94
C ALA A 205 4.94 -7.09 18.77
N GLN A 206 5.14 -8.41 18.86
CA GLN A 206 4.11 -9.47 18.68
C GLN A 206 3.51 -9.58 17.27
N ARG A 207 4.12 -8.94 16.26
CA ARG A 207 3.67 -8.95 14.87
C ARG A 207 4.65 -9.72 13.99
N PRO A 208 4.16 -10.47 12.98
CA PRO A 208 5.01 -11.19 12.06
C PRO A 208 5.77 -10.24 11.14
N VAL A 209 7.08 -10.42 11.03
CA VAL A 209 7.96 -9.67 10.15
C VAL A 209 8.82 -10.66 9.35
N ALA A 210 8.78 -10.56 8.02
CA ALA A 210 9.67 -11.31 7.15
C ALA A 210 11.05 -10.62 7.12
N ALA A 211 12.07 -11.29 7.64
CA ALA A 211 13.40 -10.72 7.85
C ALA A 211 14.45 -11.51 7.08
N ALA A 212 15.31 -10.82 6.33
CA ALA A 212 16.41 -11.45 5.58
C ALA A 212 17.72 -10.66 5.76
N ALA A 213 18.82 -11.38 6.00
CA ALA A 213 20.17 -10.81 6.01
C ALA A 213 21.15 -11.74 5.31
N PHE A 214 21.76 -11.30 4.21
CA PHE A 214 22.70 -12.13 3.46
C PHE A 214 23.64 -11.29 2.58
N GLU A 215 24.75 -11.89 2.15
CA GLU A 215 25.65 -11.35 1.14
C GLU A 215 25.21 -11.81 -0.25
N TYR A 216 25.19 -10.90 -1.21
CA TYR A 216 24.92 -11.20 -2.60
C TYR A 216 26.07 -10.72 -3.50
N PRO A 217 26.55 -11.55 -4.44
CA PRO A 217 27.86 -11.34 -5.09
C PRO A 217 27.92 -10.12 -6.02
N LYS A 218 26.80 -9.56 -6.44
CA LYS A 218 26.72 -8.43 -7.37
C LYS A 218 25.56 -7.50 -7.04
N TYR A 219 25.63 -6.28 -7.53
CA TYR A 219 24.50 -5.36 -7.46
C TYR A 219 23.40 -5.80 -8.45
N VAL A 220 22.16 -5.83 -7.97
CA VAL A 220 20.96 -6.09 -8.78
C VAL A 220 19.98 -4.93 -8.62
N ALA A 221 19.72 -4.23 -9.72
CA ALA A 221 18.78 -3.12 -9.73
C ALA A 221 17.31 -3.61 -9.75
N GLY A 222 16.38 -2.80 -9.24
CA GLY A 222 14.95 -3.06 -9.36
C GLY A 222 14.42 -4.19 -8.47
N VAL A 223 15.13 -4.55 -7.41
CA VAL A 223 14.74 -5.65 -6.50
C VAL A 223 13.78 -5.24 -5.38
N SER A 224 13.43 -3.96 -5.31
CA SER A 224 12.51 -3.46 -4.26
C SER A 224 11.16 -4.15 -4.26
N GLY A 225 10.65 -4.52 -5.45
CA GLY A 225 9.39 -5.25 -5.60
C GLY A 225 9.44 -6.64 -4.99
N THR A 226 10.58 -7.34 -5.13
CA THR A 226 10.72 -8.70 -4.56
C THR A 226 10.70 -8.70 -3.03
N VAL A 227 11.13 -7.61 -2.39
CA VAL A 227 10.99 -7.46 -0.93
C VAL A 227 9.54 -7.18 -0.55
N ASN A 228 8.78 -6.46 -1.37
CA ASN A 228 7.36 -6.26 -1.14
C ASN A 228 6.56 -7.57 -1.22
N ASP A 229 6.93 -8.47 -2.15
CA ASP A 229 6.28 -9.78 -2.29
C ASP A 229 6.37 -10.63 -1.00
N LEU A 230 7.35 -10.37 -0.11
CA LEU A 230 7.49 -11.08 1.15
C LEU A 230 6.31 -10.83 2.11
N LEU A 231 5.65 -9.67 2.02
CA LEU A 231 4.46 -9.38 2.84
C LEU A 231 3.38 -10.42 2.60
N ASP A 232 3.04 -10.66 1.34
CA ASP A 232 1.99 -11.60 0.95
C ASP A 232 2.43 -13.06 1.14
N LEU A 233 3.68 -13.39 0.75
CA LEU A 233 4.21 -14.75 0.82
C LEU A 233 4.34 -15.29 2.24
N PHE A 234 4.66 -14.41 3.20
CA PHE A 234 4.84 -14.79 4.61
C PHE A 234 3.65 -14.35 5.49
N ALA A 235 2.60 -13.76 4.90
CA ALA A 235 1.49 -13.13 5.63
C ALA A 235 2.04 -12.21 6.75
N ALA A 236 3.02 -11.37 6.42
CA ALA A 236 3.77 -10.55 7.36
C ALA A 236 3.27 -9.10 7.37
N ASP A 237 3.27 -8.46 8.54
CA ASP A 237 2.92 -7.04 8.71
C ASP A 237 4.03 -6.12 8.20
N ALA A 238 5.27 -6.62 8.15
CA ALA A 238 6.42 -5.93 7.54
C ALA A 238 7.41 -6.93 6.93
N ALA A 239 8.23 -6.43 6.00
CA ALA A 239 9.37 -7.15 5.43
C ALA A 239 10.61 -6.27 5.49
N VAL A 240 11.73 -6.82 5.98
CA VAL A 240 13.03 -6.15 6.02
C VAL A 240 14.09 -7.04 5.41
N ALA A 241 14.77 -6.53 4.39
CA ALA A 241 15.91 -7.22 3.79
C ALA A 241 17.16 -6.33 3.87
N ALA A 242 18.19 -6.82 4.56
CA ALA A 242 19.51 -6.22 4.60
C ALA A 242 20.46 -7.09 3.75
N VAL A 243 20.91 -6.56 2.62
CA VAL A 243 21.68 -7.34 1.64
C VAL A 243 23.00 -6.66 1.35
N GLY A 244 24.08 -7.38 1.60
CA GLY A 244 25.43 -6.95 1.24
C GLY A 244 25.64 -7.06 -0.27
N MET A 245 25.88 -5.95 -0.94
CA MET A 245 26.15 -5.88 -2.38
C MET A 245 27.33 -4.94 -2.62
N GLU A 246 28.35 -5.40 -3.33
CA GLU A 246 29.53 -4.62 -3.71
C GLU A 246 30.17 -3.84 -2.54
N GLY A 247 30.26 -4.49 -1.37
CA GLY A 247 30.92 -3.94 -0.18
C GLY A 247 30.08 -2.92 0.61
N ARG A 248 28.76 -2.85 0.36
CA ARG A 248 27.81 -2.04 1.13
C ARG A 248 26.56 -2.85 1.42
N THR A 249 25.97 -2.62 2.57
CA THR A 249 24.67 -3.21 2.91
C THR A 249 23.53 -2.29 2.45
N LEU A 250 22.68 -2.82 1.59
CA LEU A 250 21.43 -2.19 1.16
C LEU A 250 20.29 -2.70 2.03
N VAL A 251 19.51 -1.78 2.58
CA VAL A 251 18.40 -2.12 3.46
C VAL A 251 17.09 -1.69 2.82
N PHE A 252 16.20 -2.64 2.65
CA PHE A 252 14.85 -2.45 2.12
C PHE A 252 13.86 -2.76 3.24
N ALA A 253 12.91 -1.87 3.50
CA ALA A 253 11.82 -2.11 4.44
C ALA A 253 10.47 -1.85 3.76
N ARG A 254 9.51 -2.71 4.03
CA ARG A 254 8.12 -2.63 3.55
C ARG A 254 7.17 -2.89 4.71
N SER A 255 6.01 -2.25 4.70
CA SER A 255 4.99 -2.44 5.72
C SER A 255 3.59 -2.29 5.14
N GLY A 256 2.67 -3.15 5.58
CA GLY A 256 1.24 -3.04 5.32
C GLY A 256 0.51 -2.02 6.21
N GLY A 257 1.23 -1.03 6.77
CA GLY A 257 0.65 0.06 7.58
C GLY A 257 0.72 -0.16 9.10
N ARG A 258 1.33 -1.28 9.56
CA ARG A 258 1.47 -1.59 10.99
C ARG A 258 2.78 -1.08 11.60
N PHE A 259 3.75 -0.73 10.76
CA PHE A 259 5.05 -0.20 11.13
C PHE A 259 5.38 1.03 10.29
N ASP A 260 6.12 1.98 10.86
CA ASP A 260 6.70 3.10 10.12
C ASP A 260 8.12 2.77 9.70
N CYS A 261 8.27 2.30 8.44
CA CYS A 261 9.57 1.96 7.86
C CYS A 261 10.49 3.17 7.74
N ALA A 262 9.96 4.36 7.41
CA ALA A 262 10.78 5.57 7.29
C ALA A 262 11.37 5.98 8.64
N ALA A 263 10.56 5.99 9.71
CA ALA A 263 11.03 6.27 11.06
C ALA A 263 12.06 5.23 11.55
N ALA A 264 11.85 3.94 11.22
CA ALA A 264 12.78 2.88 11.60
C ALA A 264 14.13 3.01 10.90
N LEU A 265 14.17 3.43 9.63
CA LEU A 265 15.42 3.61 8.90
C LEU A 265 16.14 4.91 9.26
N ALA A 266 15.44 5.99 9.57
CA ALA A 266 16.01 7.34 9.78
C ALA A 266 17.10 7.42 10.87
N GLY A 267 17.08 6.52 11.85
CA GLY A 267 18.09 6.48 12.92
C GLY A 267 19.12 5.37 12.81
N THR A 268 18.98 4.48 11.83
CA THR A 268 19.76 3.23 11.73
C THR A 268 20.64 3.15 10.48
N VAL A 269 20.17 3.72 9.37
CA VAL A 269 20.86 3.67 8.07
C VAL A 269 20.79 5.02 7.36
N SER A 270 21.68 5.25 6.39
CA SER A 270 21.60 6.44 5.52
C SER A 270 20.58 6.22 4.43
N GLY A 271 19.41 6.84 4.55
CA GLY A 271 18.32 6.67 3.59
C GLY A 271 17.05 7.37 4.03
N GLY A 272 15.92 6.96 3.46
CA GLY A 272 14.61 7.52 3.77
C GLY A 272 13.50 6.78 3.05
N GLY A 273 12.31 7.36 3.07
CA GLY A 273 11.13 6.77 2.44
C GLY A 273 9.83 7.25 3.06
N HIS A 274 8.82 6.42 2.96
CA HIS A 274 7.50 6.61 3.54
C HIS A 274 7.22 5.54 4.60
N PRO A 275 6.19 5.68 5.46
CA PRO A 275 5.84 4.66 6.45
C PRO A 275 5.69 3.25 5.87
N GLY A 276 5.09 3.10 4.69
CA GLY A 276 4.90 1.81 4.03
C GLY A 276 6.10 1.29 3.25
N ALA A 277 7.09 2.14 2.90
CA ALA A 277 8.23 1.75 2.07
C ALA A 277 9.43 2.65 2.30
N ALA A 278 10.55 2.07 2.71
CA ALA A 278 11.79 2.80 2.93
C ALA A 278 13.01 2.03 2.39
N PHE A 279 14.04 2.77 2.03
CA PHE A 279 15.30 2.25 1.55
C PHE A 279 16.46 3.00 2.17
N GLY A 280 17.56 2.31 2.46
CA GLY A 280 18.76 2.93 3.00
C GLY A 280 20.02 2.10 2.73
N ARG A 281 21.14 2.68 3.13
CA ARG A 281 22.48 2.07 3.00
C ARG A 281 23.15 2.08 4.37
N SER A 282 23.88 1.00 4.66
CA SER A 282 24.65 0.85 5.88
C SER A 282 26.06 0.37 5.55
N ASP A 283 27.03 0.80 6.35
CA ASP A 283 28.40 0.25 6.30
C ASP A 283 28.57 -0.96 7.24
N ALA A 284 27.54 -1.26 8.07
CA ALA A 284 27.51 -2.45 8.92
C ALA A 284 27.25 -3.73 8.10
N ALA A 285 27.61 -4.88 8.64
CA ALA A 285 27.30 -6.16 8.05
C ALA A 285 25.76 -6.37 7.94
N PRO A 286 25.28 -7.16 6.96
CA PRO A 286 23.83 -7.35 6.76
C PRO A 286 23.07 -7.74 8.02
N ALA A 287 23.61 -8.69 8.81
CA ALA A 287 22.96 -9.14 10.04
C ALA A 287 22.84 -8.02 11.10
N GLU A 288 23.89 -7.22 11.26
CA GLU A 288 23.90 -6.09 12.21
C GLU A 288 22.93 -4.98 11.77
N ALA A 289 22.91 -4.68 10.47
CA ALA A 289 21.98 -3.71 9.90
C ALA A 289 20.51 -4.16 10.07
N LEU A 290 20.23 -5.45 9.84
CA LEU A 290 18.91 -6.03 10.05
C LEU A 290 18.49 -5.91 11.52
N GLU A 291 19.33 -6.31 12.48
CA GLU A 291 19.01 -6.25 13.91
C GLU A 291 18.72 -4.82 14.37
N ALA A 292 19.51 -3.85 13.92
CA ALA A 292 19.28 -2.44 14.23
C ALA A 292 17.92 -1.95 13.72
N VAL A 293 17.54 -2.33 12.48
CA VAL A 293 16.26 -1.94 11.89
C VAL A 293 15.09 -2.64 12.56
N LEU A 294 15.21 -3.94 12.89
CA LEU A 294 14.14 -4.66 13.61
C LEU A 294 13.91 -4.06 15.02
N SER A 295 14.98 -3.67 15.72
CA SER A 295 14.86 -2.96 17.00
C SER A 295 14.16 -1.61 16.85
N ALA A 296 14.49 -0.85 15.81
CA ALA A 296 13.83 0.42 15.52
C ALA A 296 12.37 0.25 15.11
N LEU A 297 12.04 -0.79 14.34
CA LEU A 297 10.66 -1.15 14.03
C LEU A 297 9.84 -1.45 15.27
N ALA A 298 10.40 -2.15 16.25
CA ALA A 298 9.72 -2.43 17.52
C ALA A 298 9.32 -1.15 18.27
N ALA A 299 10.17 -0.12 18.23
CA ALA A 299 9.90 1.17 18.85
C ALA A 299 8.83 2.01 18.11
N ASN A 300 8.60 1.73 16.82
CA ASN A 300 7.69 2.46 15.94
C ASN A 300 6.47 1.62 15.52
N ALA A 301 6.23 0.47 16.17
CA ALA A 301 5.07 -0.37 15.88
C ALA A 301 3.77 0.30 16.33
N THR A 302 2.75 0.24 15.49
CA THR A 302 1.39 0.61 15.90
C THR A 302 0.95 -0.32 17.03
N PRO A 303 0.45 0.20 18.16
CA PRO A 303 -0.02 -0.64 19.27
C PRO A 303 -1.02 -1.70 18.79
N THR A 304 -0.84 -2.94 19.23
CA THR A 304 -1.80 -4.01 18.93
C THR A 304 -3.08 -3.75 19.71
N ILE A 305 -4.22 -3.75 19.02
CA ILE A 305 -5.53 -3.69 19.66
C ILE A 305 -5.82 -5.07 20.25
N LEU A 306 -6.03 -5.12 21.55
CA LEU A 306 -6.32 -6.36 22.24
C LEU A 306 -7.83 -6.54 22.50
N ALA A 307 -8.25 -7.75 22.78
CA ALA A 307 -9.62 -8.06 23.17
C ALA A 307 -10.08 -7.21 24.37
N ALA A 308 -9.17 -6.92 25.32
CA ALA A 308 -9.42 -6.05 26.46
C ALA A 308 -9.83 -4.62 26.07
N ASP A 309 -9.33 -4.11 24.94
CA ASP A 309 -9.64 -2.76 24.45
C ASP A 309 -11.02 -2.66 23.79
N LEU A 310 -11.56 -3.81 23.33
CA LEU A 310 -12.79 -3.90 22.53
C LEU A 310 -13.95 -4.50 23.31
N MET A 311 -13.65 -5.32 24.32
CA MET A 311 -14.66 -6.10 25.05
C MET A 311 -15.64 -5.21 25.82
N SER A 312 -16.90 -5.64 25.93
CA SER A 312 -17.87 -5.07 26.87
C SER A 312 -17.58 -5.60 28.27
N SER A 313 -17.30 -4.72 29.23
CA SER A 313 -17.08 -5.06 30.63
C SER A 313 -17.82 -4.06 31.54
N PRO A 314 -18.56 -4.53 32.58
CA PRO A 314 -18.84 -5.92 32.90
C PRO A 314 -19.78 -6.60 31.91
N VAL A 315 -19.53 -7.88 31.63
CA VAL A 315 -20.38 -8.65 30.72
C VAL A 315 -21.72 -8.99 31.39
N ARG A 316 -22.80 -8.93 30.60
CA ARG A 316 -24.11 -9.44 31.01
C ARG A 316 -24.21 -10.93 30.70
N SER A 317 -24.61 -11.71 31.68
CA SER A 317 -24.73 -13.17 31.58
C SER A 317 -25.98 -13.67 32.26
N VAL A 318 -26.38 -14.89 31.94
CA VAL A 318 -27.48 -15.61 32.60
C VAL A 318 -26.99 -16.94 33.16
N THR A 319 -27.72 -17.52 34.10
CA THR A 319 -27.42 -18.85 34.60
C THR A 319 -28.07 -19.92 33.75
N PRO A 320 -27.55 -21.18 33.75
CA PRO A 320 -28.15 -22.29 33.01
C PRO A 320 -29.60 -22.59 33.38
N ASP A 321 -29.96 -22.29 34.62
CA ASP A 321 -31.28 -22.54 35.17
C ASP A 321 -32.26 -21.38 35.00
N ALA A 322 -31.83 -20.25 34.53
CA ALA A 322 -32.68 -19.10 34.26
C ALA A 322 -33.79 -19.44 33.24
N PRO A 323 -35.01 -18.90 33.38
CA PRO A 323 -36.06 -19.04 32.39
C PRO A 323 -35.69 -18.40 31.06
N VAL A 324 -36.11 -18.98 29.95
CA VAL A 324 -35.96 -18.41 28.59
C VAL A 324 -36.53 -16.99 28.52
N ALA A 325 -37.70 -16.75 29.15
CA ALA A 325 -38.34 -15.43 29.19
C ALA A 325 -37.40 -14.38 29.83
N GLU A 326 -36.79 -14.67 30.97
CA GLU A 326 -35.87 -13.78 31.66
C GLU A 326 -34.66 -13.42 30.80
N ALA A 327 -34.05 -14.41 30.14
CA ALA A 327 -32.92 -14.20 29.26
C ALA A 327 -33.31 -13.35 28.01
N ALA A 328 -34.50 -13.58 27.46
CA ALA A 328 -35.02 -12.84 26.33
C ALA A 328 -35.28 -11.39 26.71
N ASP A 329 -35.88 -11.13 27.89
CA ASP A 329 -36.12 -9.77 28.41
C ASP A 329 -34.82 -9.02 28.66
N GLN A 330 -33.78 -9.67 29.18
CA GLN A 330 -32.46 -9.09 29.37
C GLN A 330 -31.80 -8.70 28.03
N LEU A 331 -31.85 -9.57 27.01
CA LEU A 331 -31.32 -9.26 25.68
C LEU A 331 -32.06 -8.07 25.05
N LEU A 332 -33.39 -8.01 25.21
CA LEU A 332 -34.19 -6.92 24.71
C LEU A 332 -33.88 -5.59 25.43
N LEU A 333 -33.84 -5.64 26.76
CA LEU A 333 -33.60 -4.46 27.61
C LEU A 333 -32.25 -3.80 27.32
N PHE A 334 -31.19 -4.59 27.06
CA PHE A 334 -29.85 -4.11 26.82
C PHE A 334 -29.50 -3.99 25.35
N GLY A 335 -30.41 -4.31 24.43
CA GLY A 335 -30.16 -4.26 22.98
C GLY A 335 -29.15 -5.30 22.49
N HIS A 336 -28.96 -6.38 23.24
CA HIS A 336 -28.00 -7.43 22.89
C HIS A 336 -28.63 -8.51 21.99
N ASN A 337 -27.80 -9.14 21.17
CA ASN A 337 -28.20 -10.22 20.30
C ASN A 337 -27.80 -11.62 20.83
N GLY A 338 -27.15 -11.70 21.98
CA GLY A 338 -26.76 -12.91 22.68
C GLY A 338 -25.96 -12.58 23.92
N MET A 339 -25.82 -13.55 24.79
CA MET A 339 -25.07 -13.42 26.06
C MET A 339 -24.45 -14.75 26.47
N PRO A 340 -23.34 -14.72 27.21
CA PRO A 340 -22.79 -15.95 27.84
C PRO A 340 -23.72 -16.49 28.90
N VAL A 341 -23.68 -17.80 29.04
CA VAL A 341 -24.32 -18.56 30.15
C VAL A 341 -23.22 -18.99 31.09
N VAL A 342 -23.30 -18.55 32.35
CA VAL A 342 -22.28 -18.83 33.36
C VAL A 342 -22.84 -19.65 34.52
N ASP A 343 -22.06 -20.58 35.04
CA ASP A 343 -22.42 -21.39 36.21
C ASP A 343 -22.23 -20.64 37.55
N GLY A 344 -22.59 -21.27 38.64
CA GLY A 344 -22.44 -20.68 39.97
C GLY A 344 -21.00 -20.41 40.43
N SER A 345 -20.00 -20.89 39.69
CA SER A 345 -18.56 -20.58 39.89
C SER A 345 -18.06 -19.46 39.01
N GLY A 346 -18.91 -18.94 38.11
CA GLY A 346 -18.55 -17.88 37.15
C GLY A 346 -17.92 -18.40 35.86
N ARG A 347 -17.91 -19.73 35.63
CA ARG A 347 -17.38 -20.30 34.37
C ARG A 347 -18.40 -20.19 33.27
N VAL A 348 -17.94 -19.90 32.05
CA VAL A 348 -18.76 -19.91 30.85
C VAL A 348 -19.07 -21.35 30.47
N VAL A 349 -20.35 -21.75 30.53
CA VAL A 349 -20.85 -23.08 30.23
C VAL A 349 -21.68 -23.13 28.94
N GLY A 350 -21.93 -21.99 28.34
CA GLY A 350 -22.68 -21.89 27.09
C GLY A 350 -22.79 -20.45 26.59
N ILE A 351 -23.36 -20.31 25.43
CA ILE A 351 -23.77 -19.02 24.85
C ILE A 351 -25.19 -19.18 24.33
N VAL A 352 -26.03 -18.18 24.54
CA VAL A 352 -27.41 -18.14 24.04
C VAL A 352 -27.61 -16.92 23.15
N SER A 353 -28.23 -17.12 22.00
CA SER A 353 -28.57 -16.04 21.10
C SER A 353 -30.04 -15.62 21.20
N ARG A 354 -30.34 -14.37 20.83
CA ARG A 354 -31.70 -13.87 20.72
C ARG A 354 -32.57 -14.80 19.83
N ARG A 355 -32.01 -15.28 18.73
CA ARG A 355 -32.68 -16.15 17.78
C ARG A 355 -33.16 -17.48 18.45
N ASP A 356 -32.34 -18.03 19.32
CA ASP A 356 -32.66 -19.29 20.02
C ASP A 356 -33.77 -19.08 21.07
N LEU A 357 -33.70 -17.96 21.81
CA LEU A 357 -34.71 -17.59 22.78
C LEU A 357 -36.05 -17.23 22.12
N ASP A 358 -36.04 -16.47 21.04
CA ASP A 358 -37.23 -16.14 20.25
C ASP A 358 -37.91 -17.39 19.68
N ARG A 359 -37.11 -18.40 19.29
CA ARG A 359 -37.63 -19.70 18.84
C ARG A 359 -38.28 -20.44 19.96
N ALA A 360 -37.62 -20.54 21.12
CA ALA A 360 -38.18 -21.18 22.30
C ALA A 360 -39.50 -20.51 22.73
N THR A 361 -39.55 -19.20 22.79
CA THR A 361 -40.75 -18.43 23.16
C THR A 361 -41.92 -18.67 22.18
N ARG A 362 -41.67 -18.72 20.88
CA ARG A 362 -42.70 -19.01 19.86
C ARG A 362 -43.27 -20.41 19.98
N HIS A 363 -42.49 -21.35 20.53
CA HIS A 363 -42.98 -22.72 20.82
C HIS A 363 -43.59 -22.89 22.21
N GLY A 364 -43.83 -21.80 22.95
CA GLY A 364 -44.46 -21.85 24.27
C GLY A 364 -43.54 -22.35 25.38
N LEU A 365 -42.21 -22.25 25.16
CA LEU A 365 -41.19 -22.79 26.10
C LEU A 365 -40.55 -21.68 26.94
N SER A 366 -41.25 -20.56 27.18
CA SER A 366 -40.77 -19.39 27.91
C SER A 366 -40.32 -19.70 29.35
N ASP A 367 -40.96 -20.66 30.03
CA ASP A 367 -40.60 -21.08 31.38
C ASP A 367 -39.51 -22.15 31.42
N SER A 368 -39.06 -22.63 30.25
CA SER A 368 -38.00 -23.64 30.17
C SER A 368 -36.66 -23.05 30.52
N ARG A 369 -35.70 -23.87 30.97
CA ARG A 369 -34.35 -23.40 31.33
C ARG A 369 -33.52 -23.08 30.11
N VAL A 370 -32.70 -22.03 30.19
CA VAL A 370 -31.73 -21.58 29.13
C VAL A 370 -30.79 -22.72 28.74
N SER A 371 -30.41 -23.60 29.67
CA SER A 371 -29.53 -24.74 29.41
C SER A 371 -30.04 -25.72 28.33
N GLY A 372 -31.34 -25.68 28.00
CA GLY A 372 -31.93 -26.46 26.89
C GLY A 372 -31.78 -25.83 25.51
N PHE A 373 -31.39 -24.55 25.44
CA PHE A 373 -31.34 -23.78 24.21
C PHE A 373 -29.99 -23.15 23.93
N MET A 374 -29.03 -23.19 24.89
CA MET A 374 -27.68 -22.65 24.72
C MET A 374 -26.81 -23.57 23.85
N SER A 375 -25.86 -22.98 23.11
CA SER A 375 -24.74 -23.72 22.53
C SER A 375 -23.72 -23.98 23.63
N ARG A 376 -23.22 -25.21 23.72
CA ARG A 376 -22.26 -25.65 24.75
C ARG A 376 -20.81 -25.55 24.27
N ASP A 377 -20.60 -25.68 22.96
CA ASP A 377 -19.29 -25.55 22.35
C ASP A 377 -18.99 -24.03 22.21
N VAL A 378 -18.45 -23.46 23.27
CA VAL A 378 -18.15 -22.03 23.34
C VAL A 378 -16.72 -21.77 22.90
N ILE A 379 -16.57 -21.07 21.79
CA ILE A 379 -15.29 -20.50 21.36
C ILE A 379 -15.06 -19.22 22.17
N SER A 380 -13.96 -19.15 22.91
CA SER A 380 -13.58 -18.00 23.75
C SER A 380 -12.15 -17.59 23.48
N ALA A 381 -11.78 -16.37 23.90
CA ALA A 381 -10.42 -15.85 23.79
C ALA A 381 -10.00 -15.15 25.10
N PRO A 382 -8.70 -15.05 25.41
CA PRO A 382 -8.22 -14.28 26.54
C PRO A 382 -8.28 -12.77 26.27
N PRO A 383 -8.27 -11.91 27.31
CA PRO A 383 -8.19 -10.46 27.16
C PRO A 383 -6.96 -9.96 26.37
N THR A 384 -5.90 -10.79 26.32
CA THR A 384 -4.65 -10.53 25.60
C THR A 384 -4.68 -10.93 24.14
N ALA A 385 -5.76 -11.57 23.68
CA ALA A 385 -5.90 -11.92 22.26
C ALA A 385 -5.93 -10.66 21.39
N SER A 386 -5.23 -10.68 20.27
CA SER A 386 -5.22 -9.58 19.31
C SER A 386 -6.53 -9.50 18.51
N LEU A 387 -6.79 -8.34 17.89
CA LEU A 387 -7.93 -8.18 16.99
C LEU A 387 -7.87 -9.20 15.84
N GLU A 388 -6.70 -9.43 15.29
CA GLU A 388 -6.46 -10.40 14.20
C GLU A 388 -6.79 -11.84 14.63
N GLU A 389 -6.41 -12.22 15.85
CA GLU A 389 -6.78 -13.54 16.42
C GLU A 389 -8.30 -13.66 16.60
N LEU A 390 -8.96 -12.58 17.05
CA LEU A 390 -10.43 -12.57 17.18
C LEU A 390 -11.11 -12.66 15.81
N GLU A 391 -10.61 -11.96 14.80
CA GLU A 391 -11.11 -12.04 13.41
C GLU A 391 -10.95 -13.44 12.85
N ALA A 392 -9.81 -14.09 13.06
CA ALA A 392 -9.57 -15.46 12.63
C ALA A 392 -10.58 -16.42 13.25
N LEU A 393 -10.85 -16.33 14.58
CA LEU A 393 -11.86 -17.14 15.26
C LEU A 393 -13.28 -16.90 14.71
N VAL A 394 -13.64 -15.65 14.42
CA VAL A 394 -14.94 -15.30 13.82
C VAL A 394 -15.11 -15.97 12.46
N LEU A 395 -14.08 -15.93 11.61
CA LEU A 395 -14.12 -16.49 10.26
C LEU A 395 -14.08 -18.03 10.27
N GLU A 396 -13.19 -18.63 11.05
CA GLU A 396 -13.01 -20.08 11.13
C GLU A 396 -14.27 -20.79 11.66
N HIS A 397 -14.84 -20.23 12.72
CA HIS A 397 -15.99 -20.84 13.40
C HIS A 397 -17.35 -20.25 12.98
N ASN A 398 -17.36 -19.28 12.06
CA ASN A 398 -18.57 -18.57 11.60
C ASN A 398 -19.45 -18.07 12.77
N ILE A 399 -18.81 -17.42 13.74
CA ILE A 399 -19.45 -16.91 14.96
C ILE A 399 -19.43 -15.37 14.98
N GLY A 400 -20.44 -14.76 15.55
CA GLY A 400 -20.52 -13.28 15.67
C GLY A 400 -20.23 -12.77 17.09
N ARG A 401 -19.80 -13.62 18.01
CA ARG A 401 -19.54 -13.27 19.42
C ARG A 401 -18.53 -14.22 20.01
N ILE A 402 -17.56 -13.64 20.71
CA ILE A 402 -16.52 -14.39 21.42
C ILE A 402 -16.54 -13.92 22.87
N PRO A 403 -16.91 -14.76 23.82
CA PRO A 403 -16.68 -14.48 25.24
C PRO A 403 -15.20 -14.30 25.51
N ILE A 404 -14.86 -13.20 26.16
CA ILE A 404 -13.49 -12.96 26.63
C ILE A 404 -13.39 -13.44 28.05
N VAL A 405 -12.45 -14.35 28.31
CA VAL A 405 -12.32 -15.04 29.58
C VAL A 405 -10.89 -15.02 30.10
N GLU A 406 -10.72 -14.87 31.40
CA GLU A 406 -9.44 -15.06 32.10
C GLU A 406 -9.42 -16.46 32.72
N GLY A 407 -8.62 -17.38 32.15
CA GLY A 407 -8.67 -18.79 32.49
C GLY A 407 -10.03 -19.40 32.10
N ASP A 408 -10.81 -19.89 33.07
CA ASP A 408 -12.13 -20.48 32.84
C ASP A 408 -13.30 -19.51 33.11
N ARG A 409 -13.01 -18.24 33.44
CA ARG A 409 -13.99 -17.25 33.91
C ARG A 409 -14.01 -15.98 33.07
#